data_6401db9e794ba7800199dc1b1b629efb
#
_entry.id   6401db9e794ba7800199dc1b1b629efb
#
_cell.length_a   1.000
_cell.length_b   1.000
_cell.length_c   1.000
_cell.angle_alpha   90.00
_cell.angle_beta   90.00
_cell.angle_gamma   90.00
#
_symmetry.space_group_name_H-M   'P 1'
#
loop_
_entity.id
_entity.type
_entity.pdbx_description
1 polymer ?
#
loop_
_entity_poly.entity_id
_entity_poly.type
_entity_poly.pdbx_seq_one_letter_code
_entity_poly.pdbx_strand_id
1 'polypeptide(L)'
;MKLALLILLFSSLNAGGHGGTSFPTSEEAIKDLFPGATLRLDYITLSSSEQKRASDLAGTSVSSQNKLWRVVGEEGELLGFALIDTHRVRNKRESLLISWTEDGRALSPRVLGFAEPLQYLPRAKWYGQFEGKALKDSLRLRGDIDGISGATLSARATGRAVRRGLAIDEVLSARSSK
;
A
#
# COMPACT_ATOMS: atom_id res chain seq x y z
N MET A 1 -18.21 30.10 45.56
CA MET A 1 -16.94 29.35 45.45
C MET A 1 -16.61 29.21 43.97
N LYS A 2 -15.59 29.93 43.49
CA LYS A 2 -15.16 29.92 42.08
C LYS A 2 -14.12 28.83 41.89
N LEU A 3 -14.43 27.82 41.06
CA LEU A 3 -13.48 26.74 40.69
C LEU A 3 -12.60 27.26 39.55
N ALA A 4 -11.31 27.46 39.83
CA ALA A 4 -10.31 27.87 38.84
C ALA A 4 -9.90 26.67 38.00
N LEU A 5 -10.15 26.74 36.67
CA LEU A 5 -9.69 25.78 35.70
C LEU A 5 -8.23 26.05 35.38
N LEU A 6 -7.34 25.16 35.84
CA LEU A 6 -5.88 25.19 35.57
C LEU A 6 -5.61 24.58 34.19
N ILE A 7 -5.35 25.43 33.20
CA ILE A 7 -4.93 24.98 31.87
C ILE A 7 -3.42 24.73 31.93
N LEU A 8 -3.02 23.47 31.92
CA LEU A 8 -1.62 23.04 31.73
C LEU A 8 -1.26 23.14 30.23
N LEU A 9 -0.52 24.21 29.91
CA LEU A 9 0.16 24.35 28.61
C LEU A 9 1.34 23.36 28.59
N PHE A 10 1.19 22.26 27.86
CA PHE A 10 2.32 21.42 27.47
C PHE A 10 3.08 22.11 26.34
N SER A 11 4.19 22.77 26.68
CA SER A 11 5.20 23.21 25.72
C SER A 11 5.84 21.95 25.12
N SER A 12 5.48 21.61 23.89
CA SER A 12 6.22 20.62 23.10
C SER A 12 7.58 21.20 22.73
N LEU A 13 8.62 20.70 23.40
CA LEU A 13 10.01 20.97 23.04
C LEU A 13 10.27 20.32 21.67
N ASN A 14 10.37 21.16 20.66
CA ASN A 14 10.71 20.76 19.30
C ASN A 14 12.22 20.48 19.25
N ALA A 15 12.61 19.21 19.44
CA ALA A 15 13.98 18.76 19.20
C ALA A 15 14.22 18.76 17.69
N GLY A 16 15.04 19.70 17.21
CA GLY A 16 15.47 19.81 15.82
C GLY A 16 16.18 18.52 15.36
N GLY A 17 15.46 17.66 14.67
CA GLY A 17 15.98 16.48 13.97
C GLY A 17 16.26 16.85 12.53
N HIS A 18 17.42 16.49 12.03
CA HIS A 18 17.89 16.62 10.66
C HIS A 18 16.80 16.20 9.67
N GLY A 19 16.54 17.03 8.65
CA GLY A 19 15.46 16.88 7.67
C GLY A 19 15.56 15.62 6.78
N GLY A 20 15.37 14.45 7.36
CA GLY A 20 15.11 13.21 6.64
C GLY A 20 13.61 13.12 6.31
N THR A 21 13.26 12.74 5.09
CA THR A 21 11.86 12.43 4.73
C THR A 21 11.39 11.31 5.66
N SER A 22 10.42 11.61 6.54
CA SER A 22 9.78 10.60 7.38
C SER A 22 8.65 9.95 6.58
N PHE A 23 8.66 8.63 6.51
CA PHE A 23 7.57 7.84 5.93
C PHE A 23 6.69 7.30 7.05
N PRO A 24 5.37 7.13 6.82
CA PRO A 24 4.47 6.56 7.81
C PRO A 24 4.78 5.08 8.06
N THR A 25 4.38 4.58 9.22
CA THR A 25 4.28 3.15 9.46
C THR A 25 3.14 2.54 8.61
N SER A 26 3.14 1.22 8.44
CA SER A 26 2.06 0.54 7.73
C SER A 26 0.70 0.78 8.37
N GLU A 27 0.62 0.75 9.69
CA GLU A 27 -0.63 0.95 10.44
C GLU A 27 -1.15 2.38 10.31
N GLU A 28 -0.28 3.38 10.41
CA GLU A 28 -0.65 4.79 10.17
C GLU A 28 -1.18 4.98 8.75
N ALA A 29 -0.48 4.42 7.75
CA ALA A 29 -0.89 4.52 6.36
C ALA A 29 -2.22 3.80 6.06
N ILE A 30 -2.50 2.65 6.72
CA ILE A 30 -3.79 1.97 6.59
C ILE A 30 -4.90 2.77 7.25
N LYS A 31 -4.67 3.30 8.46
CA LYS A 31 -5.65 4.12 9.17
C LYS A 31 -5.98 5.44 8.45
N ASP A 32 -5.02 6.00 7.71
CA ASP A 32 -5.26 7.16 6.85
C ASP A 32 -6.22 6.83 5.68
N LEU A 33 -6.10 5.62 5.12
CA LEU A 33 -6.97 5.15 4.04
C LEU A 33 -8.35 4.67 4.53
N PHE A 34 -8.39 4.12 5.75
CA PHE A 34 -9.59 3.53 6.36
C PHE A 34 -9.76 4.09 7.79
N PRO A 35 -10.23 5.33 7.94
CA PRO A 35 -10.45 5.92 9.27
C PRO A 35 -11.43 5.10 10.12
N GLY A 36 -11.11 4.90 11.39
CA GLY A 36 -11.94 4.13 12.32
C GLY A 36 -11.82 2.61 12.21
N ALA A 37 -11.16 2.08 11.20
CA ALA A 37 -11.08 0.64 10.99
C ALA A 37 -10.21 -0.10 12.01
N THR A 38 -10.58 -1.33 12.29
CA THR A 38 -9.78 -2.33 13.02
C THR A 38 -8.93 -3.14 12.05
N LEU A 39 -7.67 -3.39 12.41
CA LEU A 39 -6.72 -4.12 11.58
C LEU A 39 -6.48 -5.53 12.13
N ARG A 40 -6.63 -6.54 11.29
CA ARG A 40 -6.28 -7.94 11.59
C ARG A 40 -5.19 -8.40 10.64
N LEU A 41 -4.06 -8.84 11.18
CA LEU A 41 -2.92 -9.31 10.40
C LEU A 41 -3.01 -10.84 10.21
N ASP A 42 -3.06 -11.26 8.96
CA ASP A 42 -3.03 -12.65 8.53
C ASP A 42 -1.69 -12.97 7.84
N TYR A 43 -1.16 -14.17 8.11
CA TYR A 43 -0.01 -14.72 7.40
C TYR A 43 -0.52 -15.70 6.33
N ILE A 44 -0.38 -15.31 5.07
CA ILE A 44 -0.90 -16.07 3.94
C ILE A 44 0.22 -16.84 3.26
N THR A 45 0.03 -18.15 3.10
CA THR A 45 0.88 -18.99 2.25
C THR A 45 0.09 -19.40 1.01
N LEU A 46 0.61 -19.07 -0.15
CA LEU A 46 0.10 -19.53 -1.44
C LEU A 46 0.70 -20.91 -1.76
N SER A 47 -0.11 -21.86 -2.18
CA SER A 47 0.37 -23.11 -2.79
C SER A 47 1.14 -22.81 -4.09
N SER A 48 1.91 -23.78 -4.59
CA SER A 48 2.69 -23.59 -5.83
C SER A 48 1.80 -23.24 -7.03
N SER A 49 0.60 -23.80 -7.12
CA SER A 49 -0.36 -23.48 -8.17
C SER A 49 -0.94 -22.09 -8.04
N GLU A 50 -1.27 -21.66 -6.82
CA GLU A 50 -1.77 -20.31 -6.54
C GLU A 50 -0.69 -19.24 -6.76
N GLN A 51 0.54 -19.51 -6.32
CA GLN A 51 1.68 -18.62 -6.56
C GLN A 51 1.92 -18.44 -8.05
N LYS A 52 1.88 -19.55 -8.82
CA LYS A 52 2.00 -19.49 -10.27
C LYS A 52 0.88 -18.66 -10.88
N ARG A 53 -0.38 -18.94 -10.52
CA ARG A 53 -1.54 -18.18 -11.02
C ARG A 53 -1.44 -16.69 -10.68
N ALA A 54 -1.11 -16.33 -9.44
CA ALA A 54 -0.91 -14.94 -9.04
C ALA A 54 0.21 -14.26 -9.85
N SER A 55 1.32 -14.96 -10.10
CA SER A 55 2.44 -14.44 -10.90
C SER A 55 2.07 -14.24 -12.36
N ASP A 56 1.31 -15.17 -12.95
CA ASP A 56 0.79 -15.04 -14.33
C ASP A 56 -0.18 -13.84 -14.45
N LEU A 57 -1.11 -13.68 -13.51
CA LEU A 57 -2.05 -12.55 -13.44
C LEU A 57 -1.34 -11.21 -13.22
N ALA A 58 -0.36 -11.17 -12.33
CA ALA A 58 0.42 -9.97 -12.06
C ALA A 58 1.35 -9.60 -13.23
N GLY A 59 1.74 -10.57 -14.07
CA GLY A 59 2.79 -10.42 -15.09
C GLY A 59 4.17 -10.20 -14.49
N THR A 60 4.38 -10.66 -13.25
CA THR A 60 5.65 -10.58 -12.49
C THR A 60 5.59 -11.58 -11.33
N SER A 61 6.76 -11.95 -10.78
CA SER A 61 6.82 -12.89 -9.66
C SER A 61 6.07 -12.39 -8.43
N VAL A 62 5.31 -13.29 -7.79
CA VAL A 62 4.61 -13.10 -6.52
C VAL A 62 5.24 -14.01 -5.48
N SER A 63 5.39 -13.51 -4.24
CA SER A 63 5.88 -14.32 -3.12
C SER A 63 4.84 -15.38 -2.74
N SER A 64 5.32 -16.57 -2.33
CA SER A 64 4.44 -17.58 -1.73
C SER A 64 3.98 -17.19 -0.31
N GLN A 65 4.80 -16.42 0.41
CA GLN A 65 4.48 -15.96 1.77
C GLN A 65 4.18 -14.47 1.76
N ASN A 66 3.04 -14.09 2.30
CA ASN A 66 2.57 -12.71 2.34
C ASN A 66 1.98 -12.39 3.72
N LYS A 67 2.18 -11.15 4.17
CA LYS A 67 1.49 -10.57 5.32
C LYS A 67 0.37 -9.70 4.78
N LEU A 68 -0.85 -10.02 5.16
CA LEU A 68 -2.06 -9.36 4.68
C LEU A 68 -2.82 -8.78 5.86
N TRP A 69 -3.04 -7.48 5.88
CA TRP A 69 -4.00 -6.87 6.79
C TRP A 69 -5.39 -6.97 6.20
N ARG A 70 -6.30 -7.52 6.97
CA ARG A 70 -7.73 -7.43 6.75
C ARG A 70 -8.23 -6.19 7.49
N VAL A 71 -8.87 -5.30 6.77
CA VAL A 71 -9.38 -4.03 7.30
C VAL A 71 -10.86 -4.17 7.56
N VAL A 72 -11.26 -4.01 8.82
CA VAL A 72 -12.62 -4.29 9.28
C VAL A 72 -13.20 -2.99 9.85
N GLY A 73 -14.40 -2.62 9.43
CA GLY A 73 -15.13 -1.46 9.92
C GLY A 73 -15.68 -1.62 11.32
N GLU A 74 -16.32 -0.58 11.82
CA GLU A 74 -16.84 -0.53 13.20
C GLU A 74 -17.96 -1.54 13.45
N GLU A 75 -18.77 -1.86 12.43
CA GLU A 75 -19.86 -2.85 12.50
C GLU A 75 -19.38 -4.28 12.20
N GLY A 76 -18.09 -4.48 11.99
CA GLY A 76 -17.47 -5.77 11.69
C GLY A 76 -17.46 -6.15 10.20
N GLU A 77 -17.90 -5.26 9.32
CA GLU A 77 -17.87 -5.42 7.87
C GLU A 77 -16.44 -5.37 7.33
N LEU A 78 -16.16 -6.13 6.29
CA LEU A 78 -14.89 -6.08 5.59
C LEU A 78 -14.86 -4.83 4.69
N LEU A 79 -13.90 -3.94 4.93
CA LEU A 79 -13.69 -2.74 4.11
C LEU A 79 -12.67 -2.98 3.00
N GLY A 80 -11.73 -3.89 3.21
CA GLY A 80 -10.69 -4.17 2.24
C GLY A 80 -9.47 -4.85 2.85
N PHE A 81 -8.39 -4.78 2.12
CA PHE A 81 -7.12 -5.43 2.47
C PHE A 81 -5.93 -4.51 2.22
N ALA A 82 -4.82 -4.83 2.86
CA ALA A 82 -3.55 -4.15 2.61
C ALA A 82 -2.36 -5.12 2.77
N LEU A 83 -1.30 -4.91 2.00
CA LEU A 83 -0.03 -5.61 2.17
C LEU A 83 1.15 -4.66 1.93
N ILE A 84 2.32 -5.05 2.44
CA ILE A 84 3.58 -4.34 2.13
C ILE A 84 4.25 -5.08 0.98
N ASP A 85 4.48 -4.35 -0.10
CA ASP A 85 5.30 -4.80 -1.23
C ASP A 85 6.67 -4.11 -1.15
N THR A 86 7.71 -4.91 -0.92
CA THR A 86 9.09 -4.41 -0.91
C THR A 86 9.84 -4.95 -2.13
N HIS A 87 10.32 -4.05 -2.96
CA HIS A 87 11.01 -4.38 -4.21
C HIS A 87 12.21 -3.48 -4.48
N ARG A 88 12.99 -3.81 -5.52
CA ARG A 88 14.05 -2.93 -6.05
C ARG A 88 13.50 -2.03 -7.14
N VAL A 89 13.86 -0.74 -7.07
CA VAL A 89 13.58 0.21 -8.15
C VAL A 89 14.73 0.19 -9.17
N ARG A 90 15.89 0.65 -8.81
CA ARG A 90 17.14 0.57 -9.59
C ARG A 90 18.15 -0.30 -8.83
N ASN A 91 18.80 0.25 -7.83
CA ASN A 91 19.81 -0.41 -7.02
C ASN A 91 19.38 -0.58 -5.57
N LYS A 92 18.42 0.20 -5.11
CA LYS A 92 17.95 0.23 -3.73
C LYS A 92 16.48 -0.17 -3.62
N ARG A 93 16.02 -0.33 -2.39
CA ARG A 93 14.66 -0.81 -2.10
C ARG A 93 13.67 0.33 -1.97
N GLU A 94 12.45 0.05 -2.39
CA GLU A 94 11.23 0.78 -2.09
C GLU A 94 10.27 -0.16 -1.37
N SER A 95 9.55 0.35 -0.37
CA SER A 95 8.46 -0.35 0.31
C SER A 95 7.19 0.46 0.12
N LEU A 96 6.17 -0.16 -0.45
CA LEU A 96 4.85 0.42 -0.67
C LEU A 96 3.82 -0.34 0.14
N LEU A 97 2.89 0.37 0.76
CA LEU A 97 1.61 -0.19 1.15
C LEU A 97 0.71 -0.22 -0.09
N ILE A 98 0.27 -1.41 -0.44
CA ILE A 98 -0.71 -1.66 -1.49
C ILE A 98 -1.99 -2.07 -0.80
N SER A 99 -3.06 -1.31 -1.03
CA SER A 99 -4.37 -1.53 -0.42
C SER A 99 -5.43 -1.60 -1.50
N TRP A 100 -6.50 -2.33 -1.22
CA TRP A 100 -7.66 -2.44 -2.09
C TRP A 100 -8.94 -2.68 -1.27
N THR A 101 -10.07 -2.30 -1.84
CA THR A 101 -11.40 -2.49 -1.27
C THR A 101 -11.84 -3.95 -1.35
N GLU A 102 -12.90 -4.35 -0.64
CA GLU A 102 -13.43 -5.71 -0.66
C GLU A 102 -13.82 -6.22 -2.06
N ASP A 103 -14.18 -5.30 -2.97
CA ASP A 103 -14.51 -5.59 -4.37
C ASP A 103 -13.30 -5.57 -5.32
N GLY A 104 -12.07 -5.60 -4.79
CA GLY A 104 -10.82 -5.71 -5.56
C GLY A 104 -10.42 -4.43 -6.31
N ARG A 105 -10.80 -3.24 -5.80
CA ARG A 105 -10.39 -1.96 -6.35
C ARG A 105 -9.18 -1.41 -5.60
N ALA A 106 -8.11 -1.11 -6.31
CA ALA A 106 -6.93 -0.51 -5.72
C ALA A 106 -7.25 0.84 -5.09
N LEU A 107 -6.64 1.09 -3.94
CA LEU A 107 -6.52 2.42 -3.37
C LEU A 107 -5.17 3.03 -3.75
N SER A 108 -5.03 4.33 -3.54
CA SER A 108 -3.77 5.02 -3.80
C SER A 108 -2.62 4.41 -2.99
N PRO A 109 -1.54 3.86 -3.61
CA PRO A 109 -0.39 3.33 -2.89
C PRO A 109 0.23 4.36 -1.95
N ARG A 110 0.70 3.92 -0.79
CA ARG A 110 1.43 4.74 0.18
C ARG A 110 2.88 4.30 0.28
N VAL A 111 3.80 5.25 0.23
CA VAL A 111 5.23 4.98 0.38
C VAL A 111 5.54 4.81 1.86
N LEU A 112 6.07 3.65 2.23
CA LEU A 112 6.53 3.32 3.59
C LEU A 112 8.04 3.43 3.73
N GLY A 113 8.77 3.45 2.61
CA GLY A 113 10.21 3.61 2.58
C GLY A 113 10.74 3.70 1.17
N PHE A 114 11.73 4.56 0.97
CA PHE A 114 12.37 4.77 -0.30
C PHE A 114 13.86 5.02 -0.12
N ALA A 115 14.70 4.11 -0.58
CA ALA A 115 16.14 4.16 -0.36
C ALA A 115 16.92 4.72 -1.57
N GLU A 116 16.26 4.93 -2.73
CA GLU A 116 16.84 5.67 -3.86
C GLU A 116 16.84 7.18 -3.56
N PRO A 117 17.60 8.01 -4.30
CA PRO A 117 17.53 9.46 -4.17
C PRO A 117 16.10 9.98 -4.38
N LEU A 118 15.66 10.89 -3.49
CA LEU A 118 14.27 11.38 -3.45
C LEU A 118 13.80 12.05 -4.74
N GLN A 119 14.70 12.51 -5.59
CA GLN A 119 14.37 13.03 -6.92
C GLN A 119 13.71 11.99 -7.84
N TYR A 120 13.86 10.69 -7.55
CA TYR A 120 13.23 9.57 -8.26
C TYR A 120 11.94 9.09 -7.59
N LEU A 121 11.54 9.70 -6.48
CA LEU A 121 10.29 9.40 -5.80
C LEU A 121 9.14 10.15 -6.49
N PRO A 122 8.10 9.44 -6.97
CA PRO A 122 6.88 10.07 -7.46
C PRO A 122 6.24 10.95 -6.39
N ARG A 123 5.65 12.07 -6.80
CA ARG A 123 4.88 12.92 -5.90
C ARG A 123 3.59 12.22 -5.47
N ALA A 124 3.10 12.49 -4.26
CA ALA A 124 1.90 11.84 -3.70
C ALA A 124 0.70 11.84 -4.66
N LYS A 125 0.42 12.95 -5.32
CA LYS A 125 -0.67 13.06 -6.31
C LYS A 125 -0.58 12.03 -7.44
N TRP A 126 0.62 11.61 -7.84
CA TRP A 126 0.82 10.66 -8.94
C TRP A 126 0.27 9.27 -8.57
N TYR A 127 0.39 8.85 -7.33
CA TYR A 127 -0.12 7.55 -6.86
C TYR A 127 -1.66 7.47 -6.93
N GLY A 128 -2.36 8.60 -6.90
CA GLY A 128 -3.82 8.67 -7.04
C GLY A 128 -4.35 8.10 -8.36
N GLN A 129 -3.51 7.93 -9.38
CA GLN A 129 -3.90 7.31 -10.66
C GLN A 129 -4.28 5.83 -10.52
N PHE A 130 -3.88 5.16 -9.43
CA PHE A 130 -4.23 3.77 -9.16
C PHE A 130 -5.59 3.62 -8.48
N GLU A 131 -6.16 4.70 -7.97
CA GLU A 131 -7.45 4.70 -7.26
C GLU A 131 -8.57 4.15 -8.13
N GLY A 132 -9.34 3.19 -7.59
CA GLY A 132 -10.46 2.55 -8.26
C GLY A 132 -10.09 1.56 -9.38
N LYS A 133 -8.81 1.39 -9.71
CA LYS A 133 -8.38 0.43 -10.73
C LYS A 133 -8.44 -1.00 -10.22
N ALA A 134 -8.70 -1.94 -11.14
CA ALA A 134 -8.79 -3.37 -10.89
C ALA A 134 -7.69 -4.15 -11.63
N LEU A 135 -7.55 -5.43 -11.32
CA LEU A 135 -6.54 -6.30 -11.96
C LEU A 135 -6.68 -6.39 -13.49
N LYS A 136 -7.92 -6.25 -14.01
CA LYS A 136 -8.21 -6.23 -15.45
C LYS A 136 -7.67 -5.00 -16.18
N ASP A 137 -7.40 -3.92 -15.46
CA ASP A 137 -6.86 -2.70 -16.03
C ASP A 137 -5.37 -2.87 -16.34
N SER A 138 -4.84 -2.06 -17.24
CA SER A 138 -3.45 -2.18 -17.69
C SER A 138 -2.45 -1.99 -16.56
N LEU A 139 -2.67 -0.99 -15.69
CA LEU A 139 -1.78 -0.62 -14.58
C LEU A 139 -0.33 -0.39 -15.03
N ARG A 140 -0.14 0.07 -16.27
CA ARG A 140 1.17 0.24 -16.91
C ARG A 140 1.34 1.66 -17.44
N LEU A 141 2.59 2.09 -17.45
CA LEU A 141 2.97 3.34 -18.11
C LEU A 141 2.66 3.27 -19.61
N ARG A 142 2.18 4.38 -20.17
CA ARG A 142 1.70 4.53 -21.57
C ARG A 142 0.46 3.69 -21.87
N GLY A 143 -0.17 3.10 -20.86
CA GLY A 143 -1.50 2.55 -20.87
C GLY A 143 -2.43 3.51 -20.14
N ASP A 144 -2.83 3.11 -18.94
CA ASP A 144 -3.74 3.85 -18.07
C ASP A 144 -3.04 4.56 -16.89
N ILE A 145 -1.70 4.56 -16.87
CA ILE A 145 -0.86 5.27 -15.88
C ILE A 145 0.08 6.21 -16.61
N ASP A 146 0.04 7.48 -16.27
CA ASP A 146 0.95 8.49 -16.79
C ASP A 146 2.38 8.28 -16.29
N GLY A 147 3.33 8.51 -17.18
CA GLY A 147 4.74 8.46 -16.83
C GLY A 147 5.19 9.69 -16.05
N ILE A 148 6.32 9.55 -15.35
CA ILE A 148 7.01 10.66 -14.71
C ILE A 148 8.38 10.80 -15.32
N SER A 149 8.69 11.99 -15.82
CA SER A 149 10.04 12.31 -16.29
C SER A 149 11.03 12.16 -15.13
N GLY A 150 12.10 11.40 -15.36
CA GLY A 150 13.13 11.13 -14.34
C GLY A 150 12.79 10.01 -13.34
N ALA A 151 11.51 9.60 -13.18
CA ALA A 151 11.08 8.55 -12.21
C ALA A 151 10.41 7.33 -12.88
N THR A 152 10.74 7.03 -14.13
CA THR A 152 10.14 5.93 -14.91
C THR A 152 10.30 4.56 -14.24
N LEU A 153 11.45 4.30 -13.60
CA LEU A 153 11.69 3.01 -12.93
C LEU A 153 10.81 2.85 -11.69
N SER A 154 10.68 3.90 -10.86
CA SER A 154 9.78 3.91 -9.70
C SER A 154 8.33 3.71 -10.16
N ALA A 155 7.88 4.45 -11.17
CA ALA A 155 6.53 4.34 -11.70
C ALA A 155 6.21 2.91 -12.24
N ARG A 156 7.16 2.27 -12.94
CA ARG A 156 7.00 0.86 -13.38
C ARG A 156 6.98 -0.11 -12.21
N ALA A 157 7.80 0.12 -11.20
CA ALA A 157 7.88 -0.73 -10.02
C ALA A 157 6.57 -0.65 -9.21
N THR A 158 6.00 0.55 -9.04
CA THR A 158 4.69 0.76 -8.41
C THR A 158 3.58 -0.01 -9.15
N GLY A 159 3.49 0.13 -10.48
CA GLY A 159 2.48 -0.60 -11.25
C GLY A 159 2.56 -2.12 -11.07
N ARG A 160 3.80 -2.68 -11.03
CA ARG A 160 3.99 -4.11 -10.72
C ARG A 160 3.58 -4.46 -9.29
N ALA A 161 3.86 -3.60 -8.31
CA ALA A 161 3.47 -3.81 -6.92
C ALA A 161 1.95 -3.85 -6.77
N VAL A 162 1.22 -2.91 -7.38
CA VAL A 162 -0.25 -2.90 -7.38
C VAL A 162 -0.80 -4.17 -8.03
N ARG A 163 -0.28 -4.57 -9.19
CA ARG A 163 -0.68 -5.82 -9.85
C ARG A 163 -0.44 -7.05 -8.99
N ARG A 164 0.67 -7.12 -8.22
CA ARG A 164 0.91 -8.23 -7.29
C ARG A 164 -0.15 -8.29 -6.19
N GLY A 165 -0.48 -7.16 -5.57
CA GLY A 165 -1.53 -7.10 -4.53
C GLY A 165 -2.87 -7.58 -5.05
N LEU A 166 -3.35 -7.03 -6.17
CA LEU A 166 -4.63 -7.41 -6.78
C LEU A 166 -4.63 -8.86 -7.29
N ALA A 167 -3.50 -9.39 -7.74
CA ALA A 167 -3.40 -10.79 -8.17
C ALA A 167 -3.46 -11.77 -6.98
N ILE A 168 -2.91 -11.39 -5.83
CA ILE A 168 -3.04 -12.14 -4.58
C ILE A 168 -4.53 -12.15 -4.16
N ASP A 169 -5.20 -11.00 -4.20
CA ASP A 169 -6.63 -10.88 -3.91
C ASP A 169 -7.47 -11.83 -4.77
N GLU A 170 -7.31 -11.79 -6.09
CA GLU A 170 -8.02 -12.64 -7.04
C GLU A 170 -7.86 -14.13 -6.74
N VAL A 171 -6.64 -14.54 -6.36
CA VAL A 171 -6.36 -15.94 -6.01
C VAL A 171 -7.00 -16.33 -4.68
N LEU A 172 -6.97 -15.45 -3.68
CA LEU A 172 -7.57 -15.71 -2.36
C LEU A 172 -9.10 -15.73 -2.43
N SER A 173 -9.71 -14.84 -3.19
CA SER A 173 -11.16 -14.80 -3.42
C SER A 173 -11.66 -16.10 -4.07
N ALA A 174 -10.87 -16.67 -4.98
CA ALA A 174 -11.18 -17.97 -5.59
C ALA A 174 -11.11 -19.17 -4.63
N ARG A 175 -10.43 -19.04 -3.46
CA ARG A 175 -10.48 -20.07 -2.39
C ARG A 175 -11.84 -20.10 -1.68
N SER A 176 -12.38 -18.90 -1.41
CA SER A 176 -13.62 -18.72 -0.64
C SER A 176 -14.87 -19.12 -1.44
N SER A 177 -14.73 -19.27 -2.78
CA SER A 177 -15.81 -19.64 -3.69
C SER A 177 -15.92 -21.16 -3.95
N LYS A 178 -15.05 -21.97 -3.36
CA LYS A 178 -15.03 -23.44 -3.41
C LYS A 178 -15.50 -24.07 -2.13
#